data_ec328b111dfdbd04c19d67ec65d7d761
#
_entry.id   ec328b111dfdbd04c19d67ec65d7d761
#
_cell.length_a   1.000
_cell.length_b   1.000
_cell.length_c   1.000
_cell.angle_alpha   90.00
_cell.angle_beta   90.00
_cell.angle_gamma   90.00
#
_symmetry.space_group_name_H-M   'P 1'
#
loop_
_entity.id
_entity.type
_entity.pdbx_description
1 polymer ?
#
loop_
_entity_poly.entity_id
_entity_poly.type
_entity_poly.pdbx_seq_one_letter_code
_entity_poly.pdbx_strand_id
1 'polypeptide(L)'
;MSPLFEMDQYLIQTKFLRILGGAFWFKDLQGNVVAYSKQKRFKIKEDIVLYADESCTVALLQIKARSVLDLASTYDIFDLSTNEHIGSVKRNFMKSIIKDSWKLLDVNGNQYGELIEDSIAILRRFIPLIPAKFHFEIPGHEGITIHQQFNPIIRKSLLTIPPGHPMDRRMIAAITLLNSAIEGRQG
;
A
#
# COMPACT_ATOMS: atom_id res chain seq x y z
N MET A 1 -1.33 -19.54 -6.20
CA MET A 1 -1.62 -18.13 -5.79
C MET A 1 -0.96 -17.90 -4.44
N SER A 2 -0.47 -16.70 -4.14
CA SER A 2 0.14 -16.45 -2.83
C SER A 2 -0.93 -16.45 -1.74
N PRO A 3 -0.66 -17.03 -0.54
CA PRO A 3 -1.60 -16.99 0.59
C PRO A 3 -2.07 -15.58 0.95
N LEU A 4 -1.24 -14.55 0.72
CA LEU A 4 -1.60 -13.15 0.95
C LEU A 4 -2.90 -12.74 0.24
N PHE A 5 -3.13 -13.21 -0.98
CA PHE A 5 -4.29 -12.81 -1.78
C PHE A 5 -5.59 -13.56 -1.43
N GLU A 6 -5.52 -14.51 -0.50
CA GLU A 6 -6.66 -15.27 0.01
C GLU A 6 -7.09 -14.78 1.40
N MET A 7 -6.29 -13.90 2.03
CA MET A 7 -6.54 -13.41 3.38
C MET A 7 -7.50 -12.24 3.42
N ASP A 8 -8.40 -12.24 4.39
CA ASP A 8 -9.27 -11.11 4.72
C ASP A 8 -8.63 -10.13 5.72
N GLN A 9 -7.61 -10.56 6.44
CA GLN A 9 -6.87 -9.71 7.38
C GLN A 9 -5.38 -10.05 7.36
N TYR A 10 -4.55 -8.99 7.39
CA TYR A 10 -3.11 -9.13 7.57
C TYR A 10 -2.49 -7.86 8.15
N LEU A 11 -1.34 -8.02 8.79
CA LEU A 11 -0.52 -6.94 9.33
C LEU A 11 0.56 -6.55 8.33
N ILE A 12 0.75 -5.25 8.14
CA ILE A 12 1.91 -4.72 7.41
C ILE A 12 2.83 -4.10 8.46
N GLN A 13 4.00 -4.69 8.61
CA GLN A 13 5.05 -4.18 9.47
C GLN A 13 6.10 -3.46 8.61
N THR A 14 6.41 -2.22 8.97
CA THR A 14 7.38 -1.41 8.22
C THR A 14 8.56 -1.05 9.11
N LYS A 15 9.78 -1.25 8.59
CA LYS A 15 11.01 -0.79 9.22
C LYS A 15 11.76 0.12 8.26
N PHE A 16 11.91 1.38 8.65
CA PHE A 16 12.74 2.34 7.92
C PHE A 16 14.12 2.39 8.52
N LEU A 17 15.12 2.16 7.67
CA LEU A 17 16.52 2.31 8.02
C LEU A 17 17.04 3.59 7.37
N ARG A 18 17.46 4.58 8.15
CA ARG A 18 17.87 5.91 7.68
C ARG A 18 18.84 5.88 6.49
N ILE A 19 19.66 4.85 6.37
CA ILE A 19 20.70 4.72 5.34
C ILE A 19 20.33 3.70 4.26
N LEU A 20 19.60 2.62 4.60
CA LEU A 20 19.41 1.45 3.74
C LEU A 20 18.07 1.39 3.03
N GLY A 21 17.12 2.28 3.34
CA GLY A 21 15.77 2.27 2.76
C GLY A 21 14.70 1.67 3.68
N GLY A 22 13.66 1.07 3.11
CA GLY A 22 12.55 0.47 3.84
C GLY A 22 12.44 -1.03 3.60
N ALA A 23 11.94 -1.73 4.60
CA ALA A 23 11.51 -3.13 4.48
C ALA A 23 10.08 -3.25 4.98
N PHE A 24 9.27 -4.05 4.27
CA PHE A 24 7.85 -4.22 4.50
C PHE A 24 7.54 -5.70 4.58
N TRP A 25 7.03 -6.14 5.72
CA TRP A 25 6.59 -7.51 5.95
C TRP A 25 5.08 -7.55 5.99
N PHE A 26 4.48 -8.36 5.14
CA PHE A 26 3.09 -8.74 5.25
C PHE A 26 3.03 -9.99 6.11
N LYS A 27 2.24 -9.96 7.15
CA LYS A 27 2.15 -11.04 8.14
C LYS A 27 0.70 -11.44 8.36
N ASP A 28 0.48 -12.73 8.55
CA ASP A 28 -0.79 -13.20 9.09
C ASP A 28 -0.99 -12.72 10.55
N LEU A 29 -2.17 -13.00 11.12
CA LEU A 29 -2.47 -12.62 12.50
C LEU A 29 -1.66 -13.42 13.54
N GLN A 30 -1.06 -14.54 13.14
CA GLN A 30 -0.14 -15.36 13.95
C GLN A 30 1.30 -14.82 13.91
N GLY A 31 1.58 -13.87 13.02
CA GLY A 31 2.89 -13.24 12.88
C GLY A 31 3.81 -13.87 11.83
N ASN A 32 3.34 -14.86 11.09
CA ASN A 32 4.12 -15.49 10.02
C ASN A 32 4.21 -14.54 8.82
N VAL A 33 5.36 -14.48 8.17
CA VAL A 33 5.56 -13.67 6.95
C VAL A 33 4.90 -14.38 5.77
N VAL A 34 3.99 -13.68 5.09
CA VAL A 34 3.25 -14.18 3.92
C VAL A 34 3.61 -13.43 2.63
N ALA A 35 4.26 -12.26 2.76
CA ALA A 35 4.91 -11.55 1.66
C ALA A 35 5.91 -10.53 2.21
N TYR A 36 6.82 -10.07 1.35
CA TYR A 36 7.91 -9.17 1.71
C TYR A 36 8.23 -8.21 0.58
N SER A 37 8.60 -6.98 0.94
CA SER A 37 9.15 -6.02 -0.01
C SER A 37 10.33 -5.27 0.60
N LYS A 38 11.34 -4.99 -0.23
CA LYS A 38 12.51 -4.22 0.16
C LYS A 38 12.73 -3.08 -0.82
N GLN A 39 12.80 -1.85 -0.30
CA GLN A 39 13.00 -0.66 -1.11
C GLN A 39 14.33 0.01 -0.74
N LYS A 40 15.16 0.29 -1.72
CA LYS A 40 16.40 1.07 -1.53
C LYS A 40 16.05 2.54 -1.24
N ARG A 41 16.92 3.20 -0.45
CA ARG A 41 16.76 4.62 -0.11
C ARG A 41 16.79 5.49 -1.39
N PHE A 42 15.95 6.54 -1.40
CA PHE A 42 15.85 7.54 -2.48
C PHE A 42 15.28 7.08 -3.83
N LYS A 43 14.75 5.87 -3.91
CA LYS A 43 14.30 5.28 -5.17
C LYS A 43 12.78 5.00 -5.20
N ILE A 44 11.91 6.01 -4.81
CA ILE A 44 10.45 5.90 -5.07
C ILE A 44 10.16 5.81 -6.56
N LYS A 45 11.07 6.33 -7.36
CA LYS A 45 11.00 6.33 -8.82
C LYS A 45 11.44 4.99 -9.42
N GLU A 46 11.90 4.05 -8.59
CA GLU A 46 12.17 2.67 -8.99
C GLU A 46 10.94 1.79 -8.69
N ASP A 47 10.88 0.71 -9.40
CA ASP A 47 9.85 -0.30 -9.23
C ASP A 47 9.87 -0.87 -7.81
N ILE A 48 8.71 -0.91 -7.19
CA ILE A 48 8.51 -1.61 -5.91
C ILE A 48 8.06 -3.02 -6.26
N VAL A 49 8.78 -4.03 -5.75
CA VAL A 49 8.43 -5.43 -5.97
C VAL A 49 7.99 -6.07 -4.65
N LEU A 50 6.85 -6.75 -4.69
CA LEU A 50 6.36 -7.59 -3.61
C LEU A 50 6.78 -9.03 -3.91
N TYR A 51 7.47 -9.66 -2.97
CA TYR A 51 7.95 -11.04 -3.04
C TYR A 51 7.15 -11.95 -2.11
N ALA A 52 7.19 -13.25 -2.36
CA ALA A 52 6.54 -14.25 -1.52
C ALA A 52 7.14 -14.30 -0.10
N ASP A 53 8.45 -14.03 0.03
CA ASP A 53 9.17 -14.06 1.29
C ASP A 53 10.45 -13.19 1.24
N GLU A 54 11.20 -13.20 2.34
CA GLU A 54 12.43 -12.42 2.52
C GLU A 54 13.61 -12.88 1.66
N SER A 55 13.56 -14.06 1.04
CA SER A 55 14.59 -14.53 0.10
C SER A 55 14.58 -13.73 -1.20
N CYS A 56 13.47 -13.06 -1.52
CA CYS A 56 13.26 -12.30 -2.75
C CYS A 56 13.44 -13.12 -4.03
N THR A 57 13.19 -14.43 -3.96
CA THR A 57 13.35 -15.34 -5.11
C THR A 57 12.09 -15.43 -5.98
N VAL A 58 10.91 -15.34 -5.36
CA VAL A 58 9.61 -15.41 -6.04
C VAL A 58 8.93 -14.06 -5.96
N ALA A 59 8.92 -13.34 -7.09
CA ALA A 59 8.25 -12.04 -7.20
C ALA A 59 6.76 -12.27 -7.50
N LEU A 60 5.88 -11.56 -6.75
CA LEU A 60 4.43 -11.64 -6.87
C LEU A 60 3.87 -10.47 -7.67
N LEU A 61 4.18 -9.24 -7.24
CA LEU A 61 3.67 -8.01 -7.85
C LEU A 61 4.81 -7.04 -8.13
N GLN A 62 4.65 -6.25 -9.19
CA GLN A 62 5.47 -5.07 -9.48
C GLN A 62 4.60 -3.83 -9.50
N ILE A 63 5.03 -2.79 -8.80
CA ILE A 63 4.42 -1.46 -8.79
C ILE A 63 5.41 -0.52 -9.47
N LYS A 64 5.08 -0.05 -10.67
CA LYS A 64 5.97 0.70 -11.55
C LYS A 64 5.47 2.13 -11.76
N ALA A 65 6.29 3.14 -11.45
CA ALA A 65 5.95 4.53 -11.74
C ALA A 65 5.99 4.82 -13.24
N ARG A 66 4.91 5.41 -13.80
CA ARG A 66 4.85 5.80 -15.24
C ARG A 66 5.84 6.90 -15.58
N SER A 67 6.09 7.84 -14.67
CA SER A 67 6.96 8.97 -14.90
C SER A 67 7.81 9.27 -13.68
N VAL A 68 9.07 9.60 -13.95
CA VAL A 68 10.05 9.99 -12.94
C VAL A 68 9.93 11.47 -12.57
N LEU A 69 9.29 12.28 -13.40
CA LEU A 69 9.23 13.74 -13.28
C LEU A 69 7.88 14.26 -12.73
N ASP A 70 6.85 13.42 -12.67
CA ASP A 70 5.51 13.83 -12.28
C ASP A 70 5.29 13.73 -10.78
N LEU A 71 4.93 14.86 -10.12
CA LEU A 71 4.55 14.91 -8.71
C LEU A 71 3.23 14.15 -8.44
N ALA A 72 2.36 14.04 -9.43
CA ALA A 72 1.12 13.26 -9.40
C ALA A 72 1.34 11.86 -9.98
N SER A 73 2.39 11.16 -9.53
CA SER A 73 2.81 9.88 -10.09
C SER A 73 1.65 8.86 -10.17
N THR A 74 1.45 8.33 -11.36
CA THR A 74 0.64 7.13 -11.58
C THR A 74 1.56 5.93 -11.52
N TYR A 75 1.13 4.89 -10.82
CA TYR A 75 1.85 3.63 -10.69
C TYR A 75 1.03 2.52 -11.31
N ASP A 76 1.60 1.84 -12.28
CA ASP A 76 1.03 0.63 -12.87
C ASP A 76 1.35 -0.58 -12.00
N ILE A 77 0.39 -1.49 -11.88
CA ILE A 77 0.50 -2.68 -11.06
C ILE A 77 0.43 -3.91 -11.95
N PHE A 78 1.45 -4.74 -11.86
CA PHE A 78 1.57 -5.97 -12.63
C PHE A 78 1.61 -7.18 -11.68
N ASP A 79 0.87 -8.23 -12.03
CA ASP A 79 1.05 -9.56 -11.48
C ASP A 79 2.19 -10.24 -12.23
N LEU A 80 3.29 -10.52 -11.55
CA LEU A 80 4.48 -11.11 -12.18
C LEU A 80 4.36 -12.62 -12.40
N SER A 81 3.39 -13.28 -11.76
CA SER A 81 3.14 -14.71 -12.00
C SER A 81 2.42 -14.98 -13.31
N THR A 82 1.58 -14.04 -13.75
CA THR A 82 0.80 -14.12 -14.99
C THR A 82 1.25 -13.11 -16.04
N ASN A 83 2.15 -12.20 -15.68
CA ASN A 83 2.56 -11.03 -16.47
C ASN A 83 1.36 -10.14 -16.88
N GLU A 84 0.35 -10.06 -16.02
CA GLU A 84 -0.87 -9.32 -16.25
C GLU A 84 -0.76 -7.89 -15.70
N HIS A 85 -1.16 -6.88 -16.49
CA HIS A 85 -1.44 -5.53 -15.97
C HIS A 85 -2.82 -5.54 -15.30
N ILE A 86 -2.87 -5.39 -13.98
CA ILE A 86 -4.11 -5.50 -13.20
C ILE A 86 -4.79 -4.15 -12.92
N GLY A 87 -4.13 -3.06 -13.24
CA GLY A 87 -4.65 -1.69 -13.07
C GLY A 87 -3.57 -0.72 -12.60
N SER A 88 -4.00 0.46 -12.17
CA SER A 88 -3.08 1.52 -11.76
C SER A 88 -3.60 2.27 -10.54
N VAL A 89 -2.70 2.94 -9.83
CA VAL A 89 -3.04 3.87 -8.76
C VAL A 89 -2.42 5.24 -9.03
N LYS A 90 -3.17 6.29 -8.78
CA LYS A 90 -2.74 7.68 -9.00
C LYS A 90 -2.89 8.48 -7.72
N ARG A 91 -1.80 9.11 -7.26
CA ARG A 91 -1.86 10.00 -6.11
C ARG A 91 -2.67 11.25 -6.44
N ASN A 92 -3.63 11.57 -5.59
CA ASN A 92 -4.41 12.81 -5.74
C ASN A 92 -3.68 13.95 -5.03
N PHE A 93 -2.80 14.63 -5.77
CA PHE A 93 -1.92 15.66 -5.21
C PHE A 93 -2.69 16.82 -4.55
N MET A 94 -3.81 17.24 -5.12
CA MET A 94 -4.61 18.36 -4.59
C MET A 94 -5.23 18.01 -3.23
N LYS A 95 -5.78 16.80 -3.09
CA LYS A 95 -6.31 16.30 -1.80
C LYS A 95 -5.18 15.97 -0.82
N SER A 96 -4.02 15.51 -1.29
CA SER A 96 -2.89 15.07 -0.46
C SER A 96 -2.16 16.22 0.28
N ILE A 97 -2.50 17.48 0.01
CA ILE A 97 -2.07 18.62 0.84
C ILE A 97 -2.75 18.57 2.22
N ILE A 98 -3.97 18.06 2.29
CA ILE A 98 -4.79 18.00 3.50
C ILE A 98 -4.89 16.56 4.02
N LYS A 99 -5.17 15.60 3.13
CA LYS A 99 -5.34 14.16 3.40
C LYS A 99 -4.69 13.35 2.30
N ASP A 100 -3.96 12.30 2.64
CA ASP A 100 -3.45 11.39 1.61
C ASP A 100 -4.62 10.65 0.93
N SER A 101 -4.63 10.72 -0.40
CA SER A 101 -5.67 10.09 -1.23
C SER A 101 -5.07 9.53 -2.51
N TRP A 102 -5.57 8.34 -2.90
CA TRP A 102 -5.13 7.59 -4.07
C TRP A 102 -6.33 7.14 -4.89
N LYS A 103 -6.37 7.51 -6.15
CA LYS A 103 -7.36 7.01 -7.11
C LYS A 103 -6.98 5.61 -7.56
N LEU A 104 -7.97 4.73 -7.61
CA LEU A 104 -7.87 3.37 -8.13
C LEU A 104 -8.37 3.36 -9.56
N LEU A 105 -7.53 2.91 -10.50
CA LEU A 105 -7.84 2.89 -11.92
C LEU A 105 -7.81 1.45 -12.43
N ASP A 106 -8.79 1.12 -13.27
CA ASP A 106 -8.79 -0.14 -14.00
C ASP A 106 -7.71 -0.18 -15.10
N VAL A 107 -7.62 -1.27 -15.84
CA VAL A 107 -6.66 -1.45 -16.94
C VAL A 107 -6.86 -0.45 -18.09
N ASN A 108 -8.06 0.10 -18.23
CA ASN A 108 -8.43 1.11 -19.23
C ASN A 108 -8.18 2.55 -18.74
N GLY A 109 -7.81 2.70 -17.47
CA GLY A 109 -7.58 4.00 -16.84
C GLY A 109 -8.84 4.66 -16.25
N ASN A 110 -9.98 3.95 -16.18
CA ASN A 110 -11.20 4.45 -15.55
C ASN A 110 -11.08 4.36 -14.04
N GLN A 111 -11.46 5.43 -13.35
CA GLN A 111 -11.48 5.43 -11.88
C GLN A 111 -12.68 4.61 -11.39
N TYR A 112 -12.43 3.62 -10.51
CA TYR A 112 -13.46 2.79 -9.89
C TYR A 112 -13.50 2.89 -8.35
N GLY A 113 -12.56 3.62 -7.75
CA GLY A 113 -12.53 3.84 -6.31
C GLY A 113 -11.41 4.77 -5.87
N GLU A 114 -11.33 5.00 -4.57
CA GLU A 114 -10.25 5.76 -3.92
C GLU A 114 -9.81 5.07 -2.61
N LEU A 115 -8.53 5.19 -2.25
CA LEU A 115 -8.05 5.01 -0.88
C LEU A 115 -7.90 6.40 -0.26
N ILE A 116 -8.50 6.64 0.90
CA ILE A 116 -8.57 7.96 1.53
C ILE A 116 -8.12 7.86 3.00
N GLU A 117 -7.29 8.80 3.43
CA GLU A 117 -6.97 9.00 4.85
C GLU A 117 -8.16 9.65 5.56
N ASP A 118 -8.49 9.17 6.77
CA ASP A 118 -9.61 9.68 7.57
C ASP A 118 -9.38 11.13 8.05
N SER A 119 -10.46 11.75 8.56
CA SER A 119 -10.54 13.19 8.90
C SER A 119 -9.52 13.68 9.93
N ILE A 120 -8.93 12.79 10.72
CA ILE A 120 -7.90 13.12 11.72
C ILE A 120 -6.52 13.39 11.10
N ALA A 121 -6.37 13.27 9.78
CA ALA A 121 -5.10 13.49 9.09
C ALA A 121 -4.49 14.88 9.39
N ILE A 122 -5.32 15.93 9.46
CA ILE A 122 -4.87 17.30 9.77
C ILE A 122 -4.30 17.36 11.19
N LEU A 123 -5.00 16.78 12.18
CA LEU A 123 -4.56 16.79 13.58
C LEU A 123 -3.25 16.00 13.75
N ARG A 124 -3.06 14.93 13.00
CA ARG A 124 -1.85 14.10 13.00
C ARG A 124 -0.58 14.86 12.58
N ARG A 125 -0.70 15.90 11.76
CA ARG A 125 0.42 16.77 11.38
C ARG A 125 0.97 17.58 12.55
N PHE A 126 0.11 17.90 13.53
CA PHE A 126 0.49 18.62 14.74
C PHE A 126 0.84 17.67 15.89
N ILE A 127 0.29 16.46 15.88
CA ILE A 127 0.48 15.43 16.91
C ILE A 127 0.93 14.12 16.23
N PRO A 128 2.25 13.91 16.02
CA PRO A 128 2.79 12.75 15.29
C PRO A 128 2.45 11.37 15.90
N LEU A 129 1.98 11.35 17.13
CA LEU A 129 1.62 10.13 17.85
C LEU A 129 0.23 9.59 17.49
N ILE A 130 -0.59 10.33 16.75
CA ILE A 130 -1.92 9.87 16.33
C ILE A 130 -1.77 8.85 15.19
N PRO A 131 -2.26 7.59 15.37
CA PRO A 131 -2.19 6.58 14.33
C PRO A 131 -3.01 6.96 13.09
N ALA A 132 -2.48 6.66 11.89
CA ALA A 132 -3.19 6.85 10.64
C ALA A 132 -4.31 5.82 10.49
N LYS A 133 -5.41 6.26 9.86
CA LYS A 133 -6.50 5.40 9.43
C LYS A 133 -6.82 5.73 7.98
N PHE A 134 -7.05 4.69 7.19
CA PHE A 134 -7.48 4.80 5.81
C PHE A 134 -8.65 3.87 5.57
N HIS A 135 -9.48 4.24 4.61
CA HIS A 135 -10.53 3.37 4.09
C HIS A 135 -10.56 3.45 2.57
N PHE A 136 -11.09 2.40 1.96
CA PHE A 136 -11.34 2.36 0.53
C PHE A 136 -12.79 2.79 0.28
N GLU A 137 -12.97 3.78 -0.59
CA GLU A 137 -14.26 4.16 -1.13
C GLU A 137 -14.44 3.50 -2.50
N ILE A 138 -15.29 2.47 -2.57
CA ILE A 138 -15.63 1.76 -3.79
C ILE A 138 -17.14 1.75 -3.91
N PRO A 139 -17.73 2.32 -4.99
CA PRO A 139 -19.18 2.41 -5.13
C PRO A 139 -19.86 1.04 -4.99
N GLY A 140 -20.79 0.94 -4.04
CA GLY A 140 -21.55 -0.29 -3.73
C GLY A 140 -20.78 -1.34 -2.92
N HIS A 141 -19.52 -1.10 -2.55
CA HIS A 141 -18.68 -2.06 -1.82
C HIS A 141 -17.80 -1.33 -0.81
N GLU A 142 -18.24 -1.24 0.43
CA GLU A 142 -17.51 -0.58 1.50
C GLU A 142 -16.87 -1.57 2.46
N GLY A 143 -16.02 -1.05 3.38
CA GLY A 143 -15.54 -1.79 4.55
C GLY A 143 -14.07 -2.22 4.51
N ILE A 144 -13.33 -1.99 3.41
CA ILE A 144 -11.87 -2.21 3.45
C ILE A 144 -11.23 -1.07 4.23
N THR A 145 -10.47 -1.41 5.27
CA THR A 145 -9.83 -0.43 6.16
C THR A 145 -8.38 -0.78 6.44
N ILE A 146 -7.58 0.27 6.66
CA ILE A 146 -6.19 0.17 7.12
C ILE A 146 -6.07 0.98 8.39
N HIS A 147 -5.76 0.33 9.52
CA HIS A 147 -5.58 0.97 10.81
C HIS A 147 -4.13 0.84 11.27
N GLN A 148 -3.43 1.96 11.36
CA GLN A 148 -2.11 1.99 11.95
C GLN A 148 -2.22 1.76 13.47
N GLN A 149 -1.40 0.84 13.99
CA GLN A 149 -1.27 0.61 15.43
C GLN A 149 -0.24 1.58 16.01
N PHE A 150 -0.52 2.12 17.18
CA PHE A 150 0.46 2.94 17.87
C PHE A 150 1.66 2.09 18.29
N ASN A 151 2.83 2.39 17.71
CA ASN A 151 4.10 1.82 18.13
C ASN A 151 5.22 2.81 17.75
N PRO A 152 5.99 3.33 18.72
CA PRO A 152 7.00 4.36 18.48
C PRO A 152 8.25 3.85 17.74
N ILE A 153 8.44 2.53 17.67
CA ILE A 153 9.67 1.93 17.12
C ILE A 153 9.42 1.28 15.75
N ILE A 154 8.27 0.60 15.60
CA ILE A 154 7.94 -0.17 14.41
C ILE A 154 6.54 0.21 13.97
N ARG A 155 6.39 0.72 12.75
CA ARG A 155 5.06 0.96 12.20
C ARG A 155 4.39 -0.37 11.86
N LYS A 156 3.20 -0.57 12.41
CA LYS A 156 2.34 -1.72 12.09
C LYS A 156 0.97 -1.18 11.67
N SER A 157 0.44 -1.70 10.59
CA SER A 157 -0.91 -1.40 10.12
C SER A 157 -1.69 -2.69 9.92
N LEU A 158 -2.90 -2.76 10.46
CA LEU A 158 -3.83 -3.85 10.23
C LEU A 158 -4.69 -3.48 9.02
N LEU A 159 -4.65 -4.29 7.99
CA LEU A 159 -5.62 -4.27 6.91
C LEU A 159 -6.75 -5.24 7.24
N THR A 160 -7.99 -4.80 7.01
CA THR A 160 -9.18 -5.64 7.11
C THR A 160 -9.99 -5.50 5.83
N ILE A 161 -10.40 -6.64 5.26
CA ILE A 161 -11.20 -6.74 4.06
C ILE A 161 -12.46 -7.54 4.43
N PRO A 162 -13.67 -7.06 4.14
CA PRO A 162 -14.88 -7.84 4.37
C PRO A 162 -14.85 -9.15 3.58
N PRO A 163 -15.32 -10.27 4.16
CA PRO A 163 -15.42 -11.53 3.45
C PRO A 163 -16.26 -11.38 2.16
N GLY A 164 -15.77 -11.96 1.07
CA GLY A 164 -16.45 -11.89 -0.23
C GLY A 164 -16.38 -10.53 -0.94
N HIS A 165 -15.59 -9.58 -0.45
CA HIS A 165 -15.41 -8.28 -1.12
C HIS A 165 -14.83 -8.46 -2.53
N PRO A 166 -15.44 -7.86 -3.60
CA PRO A 166 -15.12 -8.17 -4.99
C PRO A 166 -13.83 -7.54 -5.51
N MET A 167 -13.24 -6.60 -4.77
CA MET A 167 -11.99 -5.95 -5.20
C MET A 167 -10.85 -6.95 -5.28
N ASP A 168 -10.05 -6.85 -6.36
CA ASP A 168 -8.86 -7.69 -6.55
C ASP A 168 -7.89 -7.55 -5.38
N ARG A 169 -7.61 -8.65 -4.70
CA ARG A 169 -6.71 -8.72 -3.52
C ARG A 169 -5.28 -8.29 -3.86
N ARG A 170 -4.85 -8.49 -5.09
CA ARG A 170 -3.53 -8.05 -5.59
C ARG A 170 -3.47 -6.52 -5.62
N MET A 171 -4.53 -5.86 -6.09
CA MET A 171 -4.63 -4.39 -6.09
C MET A 171 -4.63 -3.83 -4.68
N ILE A 172 -5.37 -4.45 -3.74
CA ILE A 172 -5.40 -4.05 -2.32
C ILE A 172 -3.99 -4.15 -1.72
N ALA A 173 -3.29 -5.26 -1.92
CA ALA A 173 -1.93 -5.46 -1.41
C ALA A 173 -0.94 -4.44 -1.99
N ALA A 174 -1.02 -4.18 -3.31
CA ALA A 174 -0.13 -3.24 -3.98
C ALA A 174 -0.30 -1.80 -3.48
N ILE A 175 -1.55 -1.30 -3.38
CA ILE A 175 -1.77 0.07 -2.91
C ILE A 175 -1.44 0.22 -1.43
N THR A 176 -1.67 -0.80 -0.63
CA THR A 176 -1.31 -0.78 0.80
C THR A 176 0.21 -0.74 0.99
N LEU A 177 0.96 -1.49 0.18
CA LEU A 177 2.42 -1.42 0.14
C LEU A 177 2.91 -0.03 -0.29
N LEU A 178 2.36 0.50 -1.39
CA LEU A 178 2.73 1.81 -1.91
C LEU A 178 2.44 2.93 -0.91
N ASN A 179 1.25 2.92 -0.29
CA ASN A 179 0.88 3.89 0.76
C ASN A 179 1.85 3.81 1.94
N SER A 180 2.16 2.60 2.42
CA SER A 180 3.11 2.39 3.52
C SER A 180 4.53 2.87 3.18
N ALA A 181 4.96 2.70 1.92
CA ALA A 181 6.27 3.14 1.44
C ALA A 181 6.39 4.66 1.38
N ILE A 182 5.31 5.37 1.06
CA ILE A 182 5.27 6.83 0.94
C ILE A 182 5.11 7.49 2.31
N GLU A 183 4.19 7.01 3.17
CA GLU A 183 4.02 7.51 4.53
C GLU A 183 5.31 7.43 5.37
N GLY A 184 6.08 6.38 5.19
CA GLY A 184 7.31 6.18 5.92
C GLY A 184 8.41 7.18 5.63
N ARG A 185 8.24 8.06 4.64
CA ARG A 185 9.18 9.12 4.27
C ARG A 185 8.81 10.49 4.82
N GLN A 186 7.58 10.64 5.29
CA GLN A 186 7.06 11.91 5.79
C GLN A 186 7.23 12.06 7.33
N GLY A 187 7.76 11.01 8.01
CA GLY A 187 7.99 10.97 9.45
C GLY A 187 9.44 11.00 9.87
#